data_3a34dd09da5708d383ae64f36860ffa2
#
_entry.id   3a34dd09da5708d383ae64f36860ffa2
#
_cell.length_a   1.000
_cell.length_b   1.000
_cell.length_c   1.000
_cell.angle_alpha   90.00
_cell.angle_beta   90.00
_cell.angle_gamma   90.00
#
_symmetry.space_group_name_H-M   'P 1'
#
loop_
_entity.id
_entity.type
_entity.pdbx_description
1 polymer ?
#
loop_
_entity_poly.entity_id
_entity_poly.type
_entity_poly.pdbx_seq_one_letter_code
_entity_poly.pdbx_strand_id
1 'polypeptide(L)'
;MKNILPLLFISSSKLMRQKTTITSAVRIALTRYHVCMLAALTFFLLTILSNAEVNAKGAAMHPEEQINFVKQQLKNKKEPYVKAFKMLIKKADSSFHVSHHAVEDFGVPGFYQDKEGHQRLSLGLQRDGISAYSCALAWKFTGKKKYAERALYFLNSWATVNKKYSQLDGSLVMSYSGTTLMIAADLLKDYKNWTTPDRESFNLWTRNVFRHAANSIRFRNNNSGDWSRLASLLANAFLDDQEDFQEDVRLIKKDFFNKIAEDGHMVEEVKREGNGIWYTYFSLAPLTASMWVIYNESGENLFFMEKNGASVKKALDYLLYYNQHPQEWKYFKNPRVGTVNSQYGFWPANLLDAMSNIYDSNDYRQYVAPYRPLMYVQHDYAWTFPTLLPLSLDGYKEIK
;
A
#
# COMPACT_ATOMS: atom_id res chain seq x y z
N MET A 1 4.15 63.85 87.38
CA MET A 1 4.75 62.75 88.17
C MET A 1 4.25 61.44 87.60
N LYS A 2 5.22 60.65 87.16
CA LYS A 2 5.26 59.18 87.15
C LYS A 2 4.18 58.38 86.41
N ASN A 3 4.69 57.82 85.29
CA ASN A 3 4.62 56.41 84.92
C ASN A 3 3.24 55.78 84.75
N ILE A 4 2.88 55.52 83.46
CA ILE A 4 2.28 54.23 83.03
C ILE A 4 2.53 54.12 81.52
N LEU A 5 3.50 53.35 81.14
CA LEU A 5 3.57 52.54 79.91
C LEU A 5 4.59 51.45 80.24
N PRO A 6 4.28 50.15 80.13
CA PRO A 6 4.32 49.41 78.95
C PRO A 6 3.40 48.14 78.95
N LEU A 7 2.42 48.04 78.15
CA LEU A 7 1.68 46.75 78.01
C LEU A 7 1.01 46.51 76.66
N LEU A 8 1.40 47.25 75.65
CA LEU A 8 0.74 47.11 74.33
C LEU A 8 1.64 46.63 73.13
N PHE A 9 2.92 46.25 73.38
CA PHE A 9 3.85 45.89 72.33
C PHE A 9 4.07 44.36 72.12
N ILE A 10 3.50 43.50 73.00
CA ILE A 10 3.74 42.03 72.90
C ILE A 10 2.66 41.31 72.12
N SER A 11 1.49 41.91 71.83
CA SER A 11 0.37 41.28 71.14
C SER A 11 0.51 41.29 69.60
N SER A 12 1.12 42.30 68.99
CA SER A 12 1.18 42.42 67.52
C SER A 12 2.21 41.52 66.86
N SER A 13 3.32 41.24 67.56
CA SER A 13 4.36 40.34 66.95
C SER A 13 3.98 38.86 66.94
N LYS A 14 3.18 38.42 67.93
CA LYS A 14 2.65 37.00 67.89
C LYS A 14 1.59 36.81 66.86
N LEU A 15 0.72 37.78 66.57
CA LEU A 15 -0.31 37.70 65.55
C LEU A 15 0.29 37.77 64.12
N MET A 16 1.33 38.57 63.91
CA MET A 16 2.04 38.60 62.63
C MET A 16 2.83 37.31 62.31
N ARG A 17 3.50 36.72 63.34
CA ARG A 17 4.20 35.45 63.17
C ARG A 17 3.20 34.26 62.79
N GLN A 18 2.02 34.28 63.48
CA GLN A 18 1.02 33.23 63.12
C GLN A 18 0.44 33.40 61.72
N LYS A 19 0.16 34.62 61.24
CA LYS A 19 -0.30 34.86 59.87
C LYS A 19 0.74 34.49 58.82
N THR A 20 2.04 34.74 59.03
CA THR A 20 3.13 34.38 58.10
C THR A 20 3.36 32.88 58.08
N THR A 21 3.18 32.15 59.14
CA THR A 21 3.34 30.68 59.20
C THR A 21 2.18 29.98 58.55
N ILE A 22 0.95 30.49 58.65
CA ILE A 22 -0.23 29.92 57.95
C ILE A 22 -0.15 30.15 56.44
N THR A 23 0.29 31.33 55.98
CA THR A 23 0.47 31.64 54.56
C THR A 23 1.57 30.78 53.90
N SER A 24 2.67 30.50 54.59
CA SER A 24 3.73 29.63 54.09
C SER A 24 3.30 28.15 54.03
N ALA A 25 2.57 27.65 55.01
CA ALA A 25 2.05 26.28 55.02
C ALA A 25 1.02 26.05 53.90
N VAL A 26 0.13 27.03 53.68
CA VAL A 26 -0.83 26.98 52.57
C VAL A 26 -0.15 27.04 51.17
N ARG A 27 0.88 27.87 51.04
CA ARG A 27 1.68 27.89 49.79
C ARG A 27 2.39 26.57 49.53
N ILE A 28 3.01 25.96 50.54
CA ILE A 28 3.69 24.67 50.41
C ILE A 28 2.68 23.55 50.08
N ALA A 29 1.49 23.56 50.67
CA ALA A 29 0.44 22.60 50.38
C ALA A 29 -0.09 22.75 48.95
N LEU A 30 -0.31 23.99 48.46
CA LEU A 30 -0.71 24.27 47.05
C LEU A 30 0.37 23.88 46.07
N THR A 31 1.65 24.14 46.36
CA THR A 31 2.76 23.75 45.47
C THR A 31 2.87 22.21 45.38
N ARG A 32 2.74 21.50 46.49
CA ARG A 32 2.73 20.03 46.53
C ARG A 32 1.54 19.46 45.75
N TYR A 33 0.35 20.05 45.86
CA TYR A 33 -0.84 19.64 45.11
C TYR A 33 -0.65 19.83 43.61
N HIS A 34 -0.08 20.95 43.16
CA HIS A 34 0.23 21.16 41.73
C HIS A 34 1.29 20.21 41.19
N VAL A 35 2.32 19.92 41.98
CA VAL A 35 3.36 18.94 41.58
C VAL A 35 2.77 17.53 41.48
N CYS A 36 1.91 17.11 42.41
CA CYS A 36 1.24 15.82 42.37
C CYS A 36 0.24 15.74 41.20
N MET A 37 -0.49 16.83 40.92
CA MET A 37 -1.38 16.87 39.74
C MET A 37 -0.61 16.81 38.40
N LEU A 38 0.51 17.56 38.30
CA LEU A 38 1.36 17.46 37.10
C LEU A 38 1.96 16.04 36.93
N ALA A 39 2.43 15.44 38.03
CA ALA A 39 2.97 14.07 37.99
C ALA A 39 1.88 13.04 37.62
N ALA A 40 0.65 13.19 38.11
CA ALA A 40 -0.48 12.36 37.74
C ALA A 40 -0.89 12.55 36.26
N LEU A 41 -0.88 13.79 35.75
CA LEU A 41 -1.17 14.09 34.36
C LEU A 41 -0.09 13.54 33.41
N THR A 42 1.21 13.66 33.79
CA THR A 42 2.31 13.09 33.00
C THR A 42 2.29 11.56 33.03
N PHE A 43 1.94 10.95 34.15
CA PHE A 43 1.79 9.50 34.26
C PHE A 43 0.59 9.01 33.45
N PHE A 44 -0.52 9.74 33.45
CA PHE A 44 -1.71 9.44 32.66
C PHE A 44 -1.45 9.62 31.15
N LEU A 45 -0.72 10.67 30.75
CA LEU A 45 -0.26 10.83 29.34
C LEU A 45 0.72 9.73 28.91
N LEU A 46 1.64 9.33 29.78
CA LEU A 46 2.56 8.22 29.53
C LEU A 46 1.83 6.87 29.42
N THR A 47 0.78 6.64 30.21
CA THR A 47 -0.03 5.42 30.12
C THR A 47 -0.94 5.41 28.88
N ILE A 48 -1.44 6.57 28.42
CA ILE A 48 -2.17 6.67 27.13
C ILE A 48 -1.21 6.43 25.97
N LEU A 49 0.03 6.93 26.02
CA LEU A 49 1.07 6.69 25.01
C LEU A 49 1.61 5.25 25.04
N SER A 50 1.57 4.56 26.18
CA SER A 50 2.03 3.17 26.29
C SER A 50 0.95 2.13 25.95
N ASN A 51 -0.33 2.51 25.94
CA ASN A 51 -1.45 1.67 25.54
C ASN A 51 -1.89 1.86 24.08
N ALA A 52 -1.26 2.78 23.32
CA ALA A 52 -1.18 2.57 21.90
C ALA A 52 -0.30 1.33 21.72
N GLU A 53 -0.89 0.13 21.63
CA GLU A 53 -0.24 -0.98 20.96
C GLU A 53 0.31 -0.39 19.67
N VAL A 54 1.64 -0.27 19.61
CA VAL A 54 2.35 -0.14 18.35
C VAL A 54 2.11 -1.49 17.69
N ASN A 55 0.90 -1.67 17.12
CA ASN A 55 0.68 -2.72 16.15
C ASN A 55 1.81 -2.51 15.14
N ALA A 56 2.73 -3.45 15.10
CA ALA A 56 3.83 -3.43 14.15
C ALA A 56 3.17 -3.19 12.79
N LYS A 57 3.42 -2.01 12.22
CA LYS A 57 2.81 -1.58 10.96
C LYS A 57 3.23 -2.62 9.94
N GLY A 58 2.29 -3.43 9.49
CA GLY A 58 2.55 -4.47 8.50
C GLY A 58 3.08 -3.87 7.20
N ALA A 59 3.34 -4.70 6.21
CA ALA A 59 3.67 -4.20 4.88
C ALA A 59 2.48 -3.44 4.28
N ALA A 60 2.74 -2.31 3.63
CA ALA A 60 1.71 -1.39 3.13
C ALA A 60 0.67 -2.05 2.21
N MET A 61 1.11 -2.98 1.35
CA MET A 61 0.19 -3.74 0.48
C MET A 61 -0.43 -4.96 1.20
N HIS A 62 0.25 -5.52 2.20
CA HIS A 62 -0.16 -6.74 2.89
C HIS A 62 -0.01 -6.58 4.41
N PRO A 63 -0.99 -5.96 5.08
CA PRO A 63 -0.95 -5.76 6.52
C PRO A 63 -0.89 -7.11 7.26
N GLU A 64 -0.28 -7.11 8.44
CA GLU A 64 -0.06 -8.34 9.23
C GLU A 64 -1.38 -9.06 9.58
N GLU A 65 -2.48 -8.32 9.73
CA GLU A 65 -3.80 -8.90 9.96
C GLU A 65 -4.27 -9.77 8.78
N GLN A 66 -4.05 -9.31 7.53
CA GLN A 66 -4.34 -10.07 6.32
C GLN A 66 -3.52 -11.37 6.29
N ILE A 67 -2.22 -11.26 6.54
CA ILE A 67 -1.31 -12.42 6.56
C ILE A 67 -1.72 -13.42 7.64
N ASN A 68 -2.06 -12.96 8.84
CA ASN A 68 -2.49 -13.80 9.95
C ASN A 68 -3.83 -14.48 9.68
N PHE A 69 -4.78 -13.77 9.09
CA PHE A 69 -6.03 -14.36 8.63
C PHE A 69 -5.77 -15.53 7.67
N VAL A 70 -4.96 -15.31 6.64
CA VAL A 70 -4.64 -16.37 5.66
C VAL A 70 -3.94 -17.55 6.32
N LYS A 71 -2.96 -17.32 7.23
CA LYS A 71 -2.32 -18.38 8.01
C LYS A 71 -3.36 -19.23 8.76
N GLN A 72 -4.37 -18.58 9.34
CA GLN A 72 -5.46 -19.28 10.03
C GLN A 72 -6.32 -20.11 9.07
N GLN A 73 -6.66 -19.56 7.88
CA GLN A 73 -7.41 -20.31 6.85
C GLN A 73 -6.63 -21.55 6.38
N LEU A 74 -5.32 -21.39 6.16
CA LEU A 74 -4.44 -22.51 5.77
C LEU A 74 -4.34 -23.58 6.86
N LYS A 75 -4.21 -23.18 8.13
CA LYS A 75 -4.23 -24.10 9.29
C LYS A 75 -5.55 -24.89 9.36
N ASN A 76 -6.66 -24.23 9.07
CA ASN A 76 -8.00 -24.81 9.05
C ASN A 76 -8.31 -25.57 7.75
N LYS A 77 -7.37 -25.66 6.81
CA LYS A 77 -7.51 -26.32 5.49
C LYS A 77 -8.71 -25.83 4.68
N LYS A 78 -9.00 -24.52 4.78
CA LYS A 78 -10.13 -23.90 4.08
C LYS A 78 -9.81 -23.63 2.60
N GLU A 79 -10.75 -24.01 1.74
CA GLU A 79 -10.74 -23.58 0.33
C GLU A 79 -11.43 -22.22 0.21
N PRO A 80 -11.04 -21.39 -0.74
CA PRO A 80 -10.03 -21.63 -1.81
C PRO A 80 -8.57 -21.36 -1.41
N TYR A 81 -8.30 -20.99 -0.14
CA TYR A 81 -6.97 -20.57 0.33
C TYR A 81 -5.89 -21.63 0.14
N VAL A 82 -6.23 -22.90 0.39
CA VAL A 82 -5.27 -24.00 0.23
C VAL A 82 -4.81 -24.16 -1.22
N LYS A 83 -5.74 -24.09 -2.18
CA LYS A 83 -5.40 -24.14 -3.60
C LYS A 83 -4.61 -22.91 -4.03
N ALA A 84 -5.03 -21.71 -3.64
CA ALA A 84 -4.35 -20.46 -3.93
C ALA A 84 -2.91 -20.45 -3.36
N PHE A 85 -2.72 -20.94 -2.14
CA PHE A 85 -1.41 -21.08 -1.54
C PHE A 85 -0.51 -22.07 -2.29
N LYS A 86 -1.04 -23.20 -2.76
CA LYS A 86 -0.28 -24.15 -3.60
C LYS A 86 0.20 -23.48 -4.89
N MET A 87 -0.62 -22.62 -5.50
CA MET A 87 -0.22 -21.84 -6.69
C MET A 87 0.91 -20.86 -6.36
N LEU A 88 0.81 -20.14 -5.24
CA LEU A 88 1.89 -19.25 -4.77
C LEU A 88 3.20 -20.03 -4.58
N ILE A 89 3.17 -21.16 -3.88
CA ILE A 89 4.38 -21.99 -3.62
C ILE A 89 4.97 -22.49 -4.94
N LYS A 90 4.15 -22.99 -5.86
CA LYS A 90 4.62 -23.43 -7.19
C LYS A 90 5.31 -22.27 -7.92
N LYS A 91 4.76 -21.04 -7.85
CA LYS A 91 5.36 -19.84 -8.47
C LYS A 91 6.68 -19.47 -7.78
N ALA A 92 6.73 -19.48 -6.45
CA ALA A 92 7.95 -19.22 -5.69
C ALA A 92 9.05 -20.26 -5.98
N ASP A 93 8.70 -21.55 -6.01
CA ASP A 93 9.66 -22.61 -6.31
C ASP A 93 10.22 -22.49 -7.75
N SER A 94 9.43 -22.07 -8.73
CA SER A 94 9.92 -21.86 -10.11
C SER A 94 11.01 -20.79 -10.20
N SER A 95 11.08 -19.85 -9.25
CA SER A 95 12.06 -18.78 -9.23
C SER A 95 13.50 -19.25 -8.99
N PHE A 96 13.68 -20.43 -8.36
CA PHE A 96 15.02 -20.95 -8.04
C PHE A 96 15.82 -21.35 -9.27
N HIS A 97 15.18 -21.51 -10.41
CA HIS A 97 15.79 -21.95 -11.67
C HIS A 97 16.08 -20.81 -12.66
N VAL A 98 15.88 -19.55 -12.22
CA VAL A 98 16.07 -18.39 -13.12
C VAL A 98 17.10 -17.42 -12.55
N SER A 99 17.91 -16.80 -13.42
CA SER A 99 18.80 -15.70 -13.06
C SER A 99 18.05 -14.38 -13.07
N HIS A 100 18.61 -13.35 -12.40
CA HIS A 100 18.08 -12.00 -12.49
C HIS A 100 18.30 -11.39 -13.89
N HIS A 101 17.46 -10.39 -14.21
CA HIS A 101 17.51 -9.64 -15.47
C HIS A 101 17.85 -8.15 -15.23
N ALA A 102 18.40 -7.82 -14.05
CA ALA A 102 18.78 -6.45 -13.77
C ALA A 102 19.83 -5.95 -14.76
N VAL A 103 19.62 -4.74 -15.29
CA VAL A 103 20.48 -4.06 -16.27
C VAL A 103 20.87 -2.67 -15.74
N GLU A 104 22.03 -2.18 -16.15
CA GLU A 104 22.52 -0.87 -15.70
C GLU A 104 21.57 0.27 -16.09
N ASP A 105 21.17 0.31 -17.36
CA ASP A 105 20.17 1.25 -17.87
C ASP A 105 18.89 0.50 -18.27
N PHE A 106 17.82 0.77 -17.53
CA PHE A 106 16.50 0.24 -17.87
C PHE A 106 15.86 1.11 -18.96
N GLY A 107 16.41 1.01 -20.16
CA GLY A 107 16.05 1.80 -21.33
C GLY A 107 14.90 1.20 -22.14
N VAL A 108 13.65 1.30 -21.68
CA VAL A 108 12.48 0.71 -22.35
C VAL A 108 11.96 1.65 -23.43
N PRO A 109 12.07 1.29 -24.73
CA PRO A 109 11.53 2.08 -25.83
C PRO A 109 9.98 2.10 -25.79
N GLY A 110 9.38 3.06 -26.49
CA GLY A 110 7.92 3.12 -26.63
C GLY A 110 7.36 1.87 -27.30
N PHE A 111 6.31 1.27 -26.73
CA PHE A 111 5.69 0.03 -27.22
C PHE A 111 5.30 0.10 -28.70
N TYR A 112 4.80 1.24 -29.17
CA TYR A 112 4.39 1.44 -30.57
C TYR A 112 5.55 1.80 -31.51
N GLN A 113 6.74 2.10 -30.95
CA GLN A 113 7.94 2.44 -31.74
C GLN A 113 8.85 1.22 -31.95
N ASP A 114 9.09 0.46 -30.88
CA ASP A 114 9.90 -0.76 -30.89
C ASP A 114 9.30 -1.77 -29.91
N LYS A 115 8.37 -2.56 -30.39
CA LYS A 115 7.65 -3.57 -29.61
C LYS A 115 8.59 -4.65 -29.06
N GLU A 116 9.56 -5.10 -29.86
CA GLU A 116 10.50 -6.16 -29.44
C GLU A 116 11.47 -5.69 -28.38
N GLY A 117 12.05 -4.51 -28.57
CA GLY A 117 12.91 -3.87 -27.56
C GLY A 117 12.18 -3.60 -26.27
N HIS A 118 10.95 -3.09 -26.37
CA HIS A 118 10.06 -2.89 -25.21
C HIS A 118 9.83 -4.21 -24.45
N GLN A 119 9.43 -5.28 -25.15
CA GLN A 119 9.16 -6.57 -24.53
C GLN A 119 10.40 -7.21 -23.92
N ARG A 120 11.55 -7.15 -24.59
CA ARG A 120 12.80 -7.73 -24.09
C ARG A 120 13.19 -7.20 -22.71
N LEU A 121 13.12 -5.88 -22.52
CA LEU A 121 13.50 -5.22 -21.27
C LEU A 121 12.38 -5.31 -20.20
N SER A 122 11.13 -5.05 -20.59
CA SER A 122 10.01 -5.11 -19.66
C SER A 122 9.81 -6.50 -19.07
N LEU A 123 9.93 -7.57 -19.85
CA LEU A 123 9.79 -8.94 -19.37
C LEU A 123 10.87 -9.34 -18.35
N GLY A 124 12.07 -8.77 -18.42
CA GLY A 124 13.12 -8.99 -17.42
C GLY A 124 12.68 -8.53 -16.03
N LEU A 125 12.28 -7.26 -15.91
CA LEU A 125 11.80 -6.70 -14.65
C LEU A 125 10.54 -7.42 -14.14
N GLN A 126 9.60 -7.76 -15.04
CA GLN A 126 8.39 -8.50 -14.68
C GLN A 126 8.70 -9.87 -14.06
N ARG A 127 9.60 -10.63 -14.66
CA ARG A 127 10.01 -11.96 -14.17
C ARG A 127 10.71 -11.89 -12.82
N ASP A 128 11.61 -10.93 -12.65
CA ASP A 128 12.33 -10.73 -11.40
C ASP A 128 11.39 -10.25 -10.30
N GLY A 129 10.55 -9.28 -10.60
CA GLY A 129 9.60 -8.72 -9.65
C GLY A 129 8.59 -9.75 -9.14
N ILE A 130 7.94 -10.52 -10.03
CA ILE A 130 7.02 -11.56 -9.59
C ILE A 130 7.72 -12.70 -8.84
N SER A 131 8.98 -12.99 -9.17
CA SER A 131 9.78 -13.99 -8.46
C SER A 131 10.10 -13.52 -7.03
N ALA A 132 10.56 -12.28 -6.88
CA ALA A 132 10.81 -11.67 -5.57
C ALA A 132 9.54 -11.64 -4.71
N TYR A 133 8.42 -11.15 -5.27
CA TYR A 133 7.15 -11.02 -4.56
C TYR A 133 6.59 -12.38 -4.13
N SER A 134 6.56 -13.37 -5.03
CA SER A 134 6.09 -14.72 -4.70
C SER A 134 6.95 -15.37 -3.62
N CYS A 135 8.27 -15.18 -3.65
CA CYS A 135 9.18 -15.67 -2.63
C CYS A 135 9.02 -14.95 -1.30
N ALA A 136 8.85 -13.63 -1.27
CA ALA A 136 8.61 -12.89 -0.03
C ALA A 136 7.32 -13.34 0.66
N LEU A 137 6.22 -13.52 -0.08
CA LEU A 137 4.97 -14.08 0.45
C LEU A 137 5.14 -15.52 0.92
N ALA A 138 5.83 -16.38 0.15
CA ALA A 138 6.10 -17.77 0.56
C ALA A 138 6.87 -17.82 1.87
N TRP A 139 7.82 -16.90 2.08
CA TRP A 139 8.50 -16.77 3.38
C TRP A 139 7.55 -16.34 4.49
N LYS A 140 6.72 -15.31 4.29
CA LYS A 140 5.75 -14.83 5.30
C LYS A 140 4.81 -15.96 5.77
N PHE A 141 4.40 -16.85 4.87
CA PHE A 141 3.51 -17.96 5.20
C PHE A 141 4.21 -19.19 5.76
N THR A 142 5.45 -19.48 5.32
CA THR A 142 6.14 -20.73 5.67
C THR A 142 7.27 -20.58 6.68
N GLY A 143 7.81 -19.38 6.85
CA GLY A 143 9.02 -19.10 7.63
C GLY A 143 10.31 -19.68 7.03
N LYS A 144 10.25 -20.33 5.85
CA LYS A 144 11.42 -20.99 5.24
C LYS A 144 12.40 -19.97 4.68
N LYS A 145 13.59 -19.86 5.26
CA LYS A 145 14.65 -18.92 4.89
C LYS A 145 14.97 -18.90 3.40
N LYS A 146 14.98 -20.07 2.74
CA LYS A 146 15.27 -20.17 1.30
C LYS A 146 14.45 -19.19 0.44
N TYR A 147 13.19 -18.96 0.82
CA TYR A 147 12.33 -18.05 0.07
C TYR A 147 12.71 -16.58 0.30
N ALA A 148 12.98 -16.18 1.55
CA ALA A 148 13.47 -14.82 1.83
C ALA A 148 14.79 -14.54 1.11
N GLU A 149 15.75 -15.47 1.20
CA GLU A 149 17.04 -15.34 0.53
C GLU A 149 16.91 -15.29 -1.00
N ARG A 150 15.95 -16.04 -1.56
CA ARG A 150 15.66 -15.97 -3.00
C ARG A 150 15.02 -14.64 -3.42
N ALA A 151 14.13 -14.08 -2.62
CA ALA A 151 13.60 -12.75 -2.87
C ALA A 151 14.71 -11.68 -2.80
N LEU A 152 15.57 -11.72 -1.77
CA LEU A 152 16.71 -10.83 -1.64
C LEU A 152 17.69 -10.93 -2.80
N TYR A 153 17.88 -12.09 -3.39
CA TYR A 153 18.70 -12.23 -4.60
C TYR A 153 18.23 -11.28 -5.71
N PHE A 154 16.94 -11.20 -5.98
CA PHE A 154 16.40 -10.28 -7.00
C PHE A 154 16.48 -8.82 -6.55
N LEU A 155 16.09 -8.52 -5.31
CA LEU A 155 16.12 -7.16 -4.78
C LEU A 155 17.53 -6.57 -4.81
N ASN A 156 18.51 -7.31 -4.27
CA ASN A 156 19.90 -6.86 -4.22
C ASN A 156 20.51 -6.76 -5.62
N SER A 157 20.15 -7.64 -6.56
CA SER A 157 20.62 -7.55 -7.96
C SER A 157 20.13 -6.26 -8.63
N TRP A 158 18.86 -5.90 -8.49
CA TRP A 158 18.36 -4.64 -9.04
C TRP A 158 19.01 -3.43 -8.37
N ALA A 159 19.14 -3.42 -7.04
CA ALA A 159 19.82 -2.34 -6.31
C ALA A 159 21.28 -2.16 -6.70
N THR A 160 21.98 -3.26 -6.98
CA THR A 160 23.42 -3.23 -7.29
C THR A 160 23.69 -2.90 -8.75
N VAL A 161 22.91 -3.47 -9.68
CA VAL A 161 23.17 -3.39 -11.12
C VAL A 161 22.48 -2.17 -11.75
N ASN A 162 21.20 -1.93 -11.42
CA ASN A 162 20.44 -0.88 -12.08
C ASN A 162 20.78 0.51 -11.52
N LYS A 163 21.23 1.41 -12.40
CA LYS A 163 21.68 2.77 -12.04
C LYS A 163 20.77 3.87 -12.58
N LYS A 164 20.02 3.57 -13.63
CA LYS A 164 19.14 4.55 -14.29
C LYS A 164 18.05 3.87 -15.09
N TYR A 165 17.08 4.67 -15.49
CA TYR A 165 16.05 4.32 -16.47
C TYR A 165 16.11 5.33 -17.63
N SER A 166 15.72 4.91 -18.81
CA SER A 166 15.70 5.78 -19.99
C SER A 166 14.65 5.32 -21.01
N GLN A 167 14.61 6.02 -22.13
CA GLN A 167 13.64 5.81 -23.21
C GLN A 167 12.19 6.16 -22.83
N LEU A 168 11.29 6.10 -23.81
CA LEU A 168 9.93 6.66 -23.71
C LEU A 168 9.08 5.98 -22.64
N ASP A 169 9.15 4.65 -22.52
CA ASP A 169 8.33 3.86 -21.61
C ASP A 169 9.09 3.41 -20.33
N GLY A 170 10.36 3.80 -20.17
CA GLY A 170 11.18 3.41 -19.03
C GLY A 170 10.56 3.74 -17.68
N SER A 171 10.06 4.96 -17.49
CA SER A 171 9.37 5.39 -16.26
C SER A 171 8.08 4.61 -16.02
N LEU A 172 7.27 4.40 -17.04
CA LEU A 172 5.99 3.69 -16.92
C LEU A 172 6.21 2.22 -16.57
N VAL A 173 7.10 1.55 -17.31
CA VAL A 173 7.40 0.12 -17.07
C VAL A 173 8.07 -0.09 -15.71
N MET A 174 8.99 0.79 -15.32
CA MET A 174 9.55 0.78 -13.96
C MET A 174 8.44 0.88 -12.91
N SER A 175 7.47 1.75 -13.10
CA SER A 175 6.36 1.95 -12.17
C SER A 175 5.48 0.71 -12.07
N TYR A 176 4.93 0.17 -13.17
CA TYR A 176 3.97 -0.93 -13.05
C TYR A 176 4.61 -2.29 -12.77
N SER A 177 5.81 -2.57 -13.28
CA SER A 177 6.50 -3.84 -13.04
C SER A 177 7.34 -3.83 -11.77
N GLY A 178 7.98 -2.70 -11.45
CA GLY A 178 8.83 -2.56 -10.27
C GLY A 178 8.07 -2.50 -8.96
N THR A 179 6.75 -2.22 -8.95
CA THR A 179 5.91 -2.30 -7.74
C THR A 179 6.06 -3.62 -7.00
N THR A 180 6.23 -4.73 -7.71
CA THR A 180 6.41 -6.06 -7.10
C THR A 180 7.73 -6.19 -6.33
N LEU A 181 8.80 -5.50 -6.75
CA LEU A 181 10.04 -5.43 -5.97
C LEU A 181 9.82 -4.64 -4.67
N MET A 182 9.06 -3.54 -4.73
CA MET A 182 8.73 -2.75 -3.53
C MET A 182 7.88 -3.54 -2.55
N ILE A 183 6.83 -4.23 -3.03
CA ILE A 183 6.00 -5.10 -2.18
C ILE A 183 6.84 -6.21 -1.54
N ALA A 184 7.75 -6.84 -2.30
CA ALA A 184 8.64 -7.87 -1.78
C ALA A 184 9.60 -7.33 -0.72
N ALA A 185 10.18 -6.15 -0.94
CA ALA A 185 11.08 -5.50 0.00
C ALA A 185 10.38 -5.14 1.31
N ASP A 186 9.16 -4.62 1.22
CA ASP A 186 8.36 -4.24 2.39
C ASP A 186 7.95 -5.47 3.21
N LEU A 187 7.57 -6.58 2.56
CA LEU A 187 7.34 -7.87 3.22
C LEU A 187 8.58 -8.40 3.94
N LEU A 188 9.79 -8.06 3.47
CA LEU A 188 11.06 -8.50 4.04
C LEU A 188 11.70 -7.47 4.98
N LYS A 189 11.03 -6.35 5.25
CA LYS A 189 11.58 -5.23 6.05
C LYS A 189 12.18 -5.71 7.39
N ASP A 190 11.56 -6.71 8.02
CA ASP A 190 11.99 -7.29 9.31
C ASP A 190 12.85 -8.56 9.18
N TYR A 191 13.23 -8.96 7.97
CA TYR A 191 14.04 -10.16 7.80
C TYR A 191 15.48 -9.93 8.27
N LYS A 192 15.89 -10.62 9.33
CA LYS A 192 17.15 -10.38 10.05
C LYS A 192 18.40 -10.60 9.19
N ASN A 193 18.34 -11.45 8.16
CA ASN A 193 19.48 -11.74 7.31
C ASN A 193 19.57 -10.78 6.10
N TRP A 194 18.67 -9.83 5.95
CA TRP A 194 18.87 -8.73 5.02
C TRP A 194 19.89 -7.78 5.65
N THR A 195 21.14 -7.83 5.17
CA THR A 195 22.24 -7.09 5.78
C THR A 195 22.04 -5.58 5.70
N THR A 196 22.58 -4.83 6.65
CA THR A 196 22.47 -3.36 6.63
C THR A 196 23.03 -2.75 5.34
N PRO A 197 24.23 -3.14 4.83
CA PRO A 197 24.72 -2.62 3.55
C PRO A 197 23.80 -2.91 2.35
N ASP A 198 23.25 -4.12 2.27
CA ASP A 198 22.34 -4.47 1.17
C ASP A 198 21.04 -3.67 1.24
N ARG A 199 20.50 -3.48 2.45
CA ARG A 199 19.28 -2.68 2.69
C ARG A 199 19.53 -1.21 2.34
N GLU A 200 20.65 -0.65 2.73
CA GLU A 200 21.04 0.72 2.37
C GLU A 200 21.18 0.88 0.85
N SER A 201 21.81 -0.09 0.18
CA SER A 201 21.91 -0.11 -1.28
C SER A 201 20.51 -0.12 -1.94
N PHE A 202 19.59 -0.94 -1.42
CA PHE A 202 18.21 -0.99 -1.92
C PHE A 202 17.45 0.31 -1.64
N ASN A 203 17.63 0.92 -0.47
CA ASN A 203 17.05 2.23 -0.13
C ASN A 203 17.53 3.33 -1.09
N LEU A 204 18.82 3.36 -1.41
CA LEU A 204 19.41 4.32 -2.35
C LEU A 204 18.86 4.10 -3.76
N TRP A 205 18.77 2.85 -4.24
CA TRP A 205 18.16 2.54 -5.52
C TRP A 205 16.68 2.95 -5.56
N THR A 206 15.95 2.66 -4.50
CA THR A 206 14.53 3.06 -4.38
C THR A 206 14.37 4.57 -4.51
N ARG A 207 15.18 5.37 -3.82
CA ARG A 207 15.13 6.83 -3.90
C ARG A 207 15.54 7.37 -5.26
N ASN A 208 16.68 6.92 -5.76
CA ASN A 208 17.38 7.57 -6.87
C ASN A 208 16.96 7.05 -8.24
N VAL A 209 16.42 5.83 -8.33
CA VAL A 209 16.03 5.22 -9.59
C VAL A 209 14.52 4.94 -9.62
N PHE A 210 14.04 4.07 -8.76
CA PHE A 210 12.64 3.61 -8.80
C PHE A 210 11.63 4.74 -8.55
N ARG A 211 11.72 5.40 -7.38
CA ARG A 211 10.83 6.51 -7.02
C ARG A 211 11.01 7.72 -7.94
N HIS A 212 12.25 8.00 -8.35
CA HIS A 212 12.52 9.06 -9.32
C HIS A 212 11.79 8.79 -10.65
N ALA A 213 11.79 7.54 -11.14
CA ALA A 213 11.05 7.15 -12.33
C ALA A 213 9.53 7.35 -12.13
N ALA A 214 8.98 6.89 -11.02
CA ALA A 214 7.58 7.07 -10.67
C ALA A 214 7.20 8.56 -10.61
N ASN A 215 7.93 9.37 -9.85
CA ASN A 215 7.65 10.79 -9.65
C ASN A 215 7.72 11.60 -10.95
N SER A 216 8.50 11.15 -11.95
CA SER A 216 8.63 11.85 -13.24
C SER A 216 7.32 11.89 -14.05
N ILE A 217 6.38 10.96 -13.81
CA ILE A 217 5.11 10.86 -14.57
C ILE A 217 3.86 10.79 -13.69
N ARG A 218 3.97 10.86 -12.36
CA ARG A 218 2.81 10.74 -11.43
C ARG A 218 1.76 11.84 -11.58
N PHE A 219 2.08 12.92 -12.28
CA PHE A 219 1.15 14.04 -12.54
C PHE A 219 0.22 13.83 -13.74
N ARG A 220 0.37 12.72 -14.47
CA ARG A 220 -0.48 12.42 -15.62
C ARG A 220 -1.88 12.01 -15.18
N ASN A 221 -2.90 12.38 -15.97
CA ASN A 221 -4.32 12.11 -15.66
C ASN A 221 -4.83 10.75 -16.18
N ASN A 222 -3.96 9.90 -16.65
CA ASN A 222 -4.30 8.60 -17.22
C ASN A 222 -3.67 7.45 -16.41
N ASN A 223 -3.82 6.23 -16.90
CA ASN A 223 -3.24 5.03 -16.30
C ASN A 223 -1.75 5.16 -15.94
N SER A 224 -0.96 5.90 -16.73
CA SER A 224 0.47 6.10 -16.42
C SER A 224 0.67 6.84 -15.09
N GLY A 225 -0.17 7.86 -14.82
CA GLY A 225 -0.16 8.53 -13.53
C GLY A 225 -0.63 7.63 -12.38
N ASP A 226 -1.62 6.77 -12.62
CA ASP A 226 -2.12 5.85 -11.57
C ASP A 226 -1.07 4.82 -11.16
N TRP A 227 -0.39 4.20 -12.14
CA TRP A 227 0.72 3.29 -11.85
C TRP A 227 1.86 3.97 -11.12
N SER A 228 2.17 5.20 -11.50
CA SER A 228 3.26 5.95 -10.89
C SER A 228 2.95 6.40 -9.46
N ARG A 229 1.71 6.79 -9.18
CA ARG A 229 1.26 7.09 -7.81
C ARG A 229 1.30 5.84 -6.92
N LEU A 230 0.86 4.68 -7.41
CA LEU A 230 1.00 3.42 -6.68
C LEU A 230 2.48 3.11 -6.40
N ALA A 231 3.34 3.23 -7.41
CA ALA A 231 4.77 2.99 -7.26
C ALA A 231 5.42 3.95 -6.24
N SER A 232 5.08 5.23 -6.30
CA SER A 232 5.54 6.26 -5.37
C SER A 232 5.05 5.99 -3.95
N LEU A 233 3.76 5.71 -3.75
CA LEU A 233 3.18 5.35 -2.45
C LEU A 233 3.90 4.17 -1.80
N LEU A 234 4.14 3.08 -2.56
CA LEU A 234 4.85 1.91 -2.05
C LEU A 234 6.31 2.23 -1.70
N ALA A 235 6.99 3.05 -2.52
CA ALA A 235 8.34 3.50 -2.21
C ALA A 235 8.38 4.37 -0.96
N ASN A 236 7.44 5.30 -0.81
CA ASN A 236 7.36 6.22 0.33
C ASN A 236 7.01 5.48 1.63
N ALA A 237 6.09 4.51 1.59
CA ALA A 237 5.77 3.64 2.72
C ALA A 237 6.99 2.80 3.16
N PHE A 238 7.74 2.24 2.20
CA PHE A 238 8.95 1.48 2.47
C PHE A 238 10.08 2.34 3.07
N LEU A 239 10.24 3.57 2.58
CA LEU A 239 11.28 4.52 3.00
C LEU A 239 10.89 5.36 4.24
N ASP A 240 9.67 5.19 4.76
CA ASP A 240 9.07 6.02 5.82
C ASP A 240 9.04 7.54 5.47
N ASP A 241 8.88 7.88 4.17
CA ASP A 241 8.81 9.25 3.66
C ASP A 241 7.36 9.74 3.64
N GLN A 242 6.91 10.28 4.76
CA GLN A 242 5.53 10.72 4.94
C GLN A 242 5.18 11.97 4.14
N GLU A 243 6.12 12.86 3.87
CA GLU A 243 5.87 14.08 3.12
C GLU A 243 5.48 13.76 1.66
N ASP A 244 6.31 12.96 0.97
CA ASP A 244 6.06 12.58 -0.42
C ASP A 244 4.88 11.58 -0.52
N PHE A 245 4.62 10.76 0.51
CA PHE A 245 3.42 9.92 0.62
C PHE A 245 2.15 10.77 0.61
N GLN A 246 2.08 11.84 1.40
CA GLN A 246 0.93 12.74 1.45
C GLN A 246 0.74 13.52 0.14
N GLU A 247 1.81 13.82 -0.59
CA GLU A 247 1.70 14.42 -1.91
C GLU A 247 1.01 13.47 -2.91
N ASP A 248 1.33 12.16 -2.88
CA ASP A 248 0.63 11.17 -3.72
C ASP A 248 -0.86 11.06 -3.35
N VAL A 249 -1.19 11.06 -2.05
CA VAL A 249 -2.59 11.09 -1.57
C VAL A 249 -3.32 12.32 -2.11
N ARG A 250 -2.68 13.49 -2.02
CA ARG A 250 -3.23 14.76 -2.53
C ARG A 250 -3.49 14.70 -4.04
N LEU A 251 -2.56 14.16 -4.82
CA LEU A 251 -2.70 14.00 -6.26
C LEU A 251 -3.85 13.06 -6.63
N ILE A 252 -3.98 11.92 -5.94
CA ILE A 252 -5.08 10.98 -6.15
C ILE A 252 -6.42 11.65 -5.88
N LYS A 253 -6.58 12.33 -4.74
CA LYS A 253 -7.83 13.01 -4.36
C LYS A 253 -8.18 14.14 -5.32
N LYS A 254 -7.18 14.90 -5.78
CA LYS A 254 -7.37 16.00 -6.73
C LYS A 254 -7.90 15.52 -8.08
N ASP A 255 -7.31 14.44 -8.61
CA ASP A 255 -7.58 13.99 -9.97
C ASP A 255 -8.75 13.02 -10.07
N PHE A 256 -9.19 12.45 -8.95
CA PHE A 256 -10.19 11.40 -8.88
C PHE A 256 -11.45 11.69 -9.70
N PHE A 257 -12.06 12.84 -9.44
CA PHE A 257 -13.33 13.24 -10.08
C PHE A 257 -13.18 13.82 -11.49
N ASN A 258 -11.96 14.04 -11.94
CA ASN A 258 -11.67 14.39 -13.33
C ASN A 258 -11.45 13.15 -14.22
N LYS A 259 -11.24 11.99 -13.60
CA LYS A 259 -10.92 10.73 -14.30
C LYS A 259 -12.13 9.85 -14.53
N ILE A 260 -13.11 9.91 -13.63
CA ILE A 260 -14.32 9.10 -13.66
C ILE A 260 -15.50 10.01 -13.97
N ALA A 261 -16.20 9.74 -15.05
CA ALA A 261 -17.41 10.43 -15.42
C ALA A 261 -18.63 9.97 -14.60
N GLU A 262 -19.73 10.69 -14.68
CA GLU A 262 -20.97 10.39 -13.97
C GLU A 262 -21.53 9.00 -14.29
N ASP A 263 -21.37 8.52 -15.54
CA ASP A 263 -21.80 7.17 -15.95
C ASP A 263 -20.78 6.07 -15.60
N GLY A 264 -19.64 6.40 -15.01
CA GLY A 264 -18.60 5.49 -14.59
C GLY A 264 -17.47 5.28 -15.59
N HIS A 265 -17.54 5.84 -16.81
CA HIS A 265 -16.42 5.65 -17.74
C HIS A 265 -15.16 6.40 -17.29
N MET A 266 -14.00 5.82 -17.58
CA MET A 266 -12.70 6.46 -17.36
C MET A 266 -12.37 7.37 -18.54
N VAL A 267 -12.41 8.70 -18.32
CA VAL A 267 -12.41 9.75 -19.35
C VAL A 267 -11.24 9.64 -20.34
N GLU A 268 -10.02 9.36 -19.85
CA GLU A 268 -8.85 9.24 -20.71
C GLU A 268 -8.69 7.84 -21.32
N GLU A 269 -9.23 6.82 -20.68
CA GLU A 269 -9.00 5.44 -21.08
C GLU A 269 -9.95 5.00 -22.19
N VAL A 270 -11.18 5.49 -22.20
CA VAL A 270 -12.12 5.21 -23.32
C VAL A 270 -11.67 5.78 -24.66
N LYS A 271 -10.80 6.79 -24.65
CA LYS A 271 -10.19 7.37 -25.86
C LYS A 271 -9.18 6.44 -26.54
N ARG A 272 -8.87 5.29 -25.91
CA ARG A 272 -7.91 4.29 -26.43
C ARG A 272 -8.55 3.32 -27.42
N GLU A 273 -9.64 3.70 -28.03
CA GLU A 273 -10.35 2.96 -29.09
C GLU A 273 -10.59 1.48 -28.72
N GLY A 274 -10.09 0.54 -29.51
CA GLY A 274 -10.24 -0.90 -29.27
C GLY A 274 -9.64 -1.39 -27.96
N ASN A 275 -8.74 -0.64 -27.35
CA ASN A 275 -8.17 -0.96 -26.04
C ASN A 275 -8.84 -0.23 -24.86
N GLY A 276 -9.93 0.51 -25.07
CA GLY A 276 -10.56 1.33 -24.02
C GLY A 276 -10.98 0.54 -22.78
N ILE A 277 -11.57 -0.63 -22.93
CA ILE A 277 -11.93 -1.51 -21.80
C ILE A 277 -10.68 -2.01 -21.07
N TRP A 278 -9.63 -2.40 -21.81
CA TRP A 278 -8.34 -2.80 -21.23
C TRP A 278 -7.70 -1.66 -20.43
N TYR A 279 -7.65 -0.45 -20.99
CA TYR A 279 -7.05 0.68 -20.31
C TYR A 279 -7.88 1.15 -19.10
N THR A 280 -9.22 1.01 -19.13
CA THR A 280 -10.08 1.20 -17.96
C THR A 280 -9.65 0.25 -16.82
N TYR A 281 -9.48 -1.05 -17.10
CA TYR A 281 -8.91 -1.99 -16.14
C TYR A 281 -7.50 -1.58 -15.69
N PHE A 282 -6.62 -1.22 -16.65
CA PHE A 282 -5.22 -0.89 -16.40
C PHE A 282 -5.03 0.40 -15.58
N SER A 283 -6.03 1.25 -15.51
CA SER A 283 -6.10 2.43 -14.64
C SER A 283 -6.73 2.12 -13.27
N LEU A 284 -7.84 1.35 -13.25
CA LEU A 284 -8.54 1.02 -12.00
C LEU A 284 -7.72 0.09 -11.09
N ALA A 285 -6.91 -0.80 -11.67
CA ALA A 285 -6.08 -1.72 -10.88
C ALA A 285 -5.09 -0.97 -9.95
N PRO A 286 -4.23 -0.06 -10.45
CA PRO A 286 -3.34 0.71 -9.58
C PRO A 286 -4.07 1.76 -8.74
N LEU A 287 -5.17 2.35 -9.22
CA LEU A 287 -5.96 3.30 -8.44
C LEU A 287 -6.53 2.65 -7.18
N THR A 288 -7.16 1.48 -7.31
CA THR A 288 -7.71 0.74 -6.17
C THR A 288 -6.61 0.21 -5.24
N ALA A 289 -5.46 -0.19 -5.79
CA ALA A 289 -4.30 -0.60 -4.99
C ALA A 289 -3.70 0.58 -4.20
N SER A 290 -3.66 1.77 -4.80
CA SER A 290 -3.26 3.00 -4.10
C SER A 290 -4.21 3.32 -2.94
N MET A 291 -5.52 3.19 -3.14
CA MET A 291 -6.50 3.37 -2.07
C MET A 291 -6.30 2.37 -0.93
N TRP A 292 -5.96 1.12 -1.26
CA TRP A 292 -5.67 0.10 -0.26
C TRP A 292 -4.40 0.39 0.54
N VAL A 293 -3.32 0.82 -0.14
CA VAL A 293 -2.08 1.26 0.52
C VAL A 293 -2.32 2.46 1.43
N ILE A 294 -3.09 3.46 0.96
CA ILE A 294 -3.46 4.63 1.77
C ILE A 294 -4.25 4.22 3.01
N TYR A 295 -5.24 3.33 2.85
CA TYR A 295 -6.01 2.83 3.97
C TYR A 295 -5.14 2.12 5.01
N ASN A 296 -4.24 1.24 4.59
CA ASN A 296 -3.34 0.53 5.50
C ASN A 296 -2.34 1.45 6.21
N GLU A 297 -1.87 2.51 5.53
CA GLU A 297 -0.85 3.40 6.05
C GLU A 297 -1.39 4.53 6.92
N SER A 298 -2.58 5.04 6.62
CA SER A 298 -3.13 6.23 7.27
C SER A 298 -4.52 6.02 7.89
N GLY A 299 -5.21 4.92 7.58
CA GLY A 299 -6.61 4.71 7.95
C GLY A 299 -7.59 5.50 7.07
N GLU A 300 -7.13 6.29 6.10
CA GLU A 300 -8.02 7.07 5.24
C GLU A 300 -8.68 6.18 4.18
N ASN A 301 -10.00 6.08 4.23
CA ASN A 301 -10.81 5.28 3.32
C ASN A 301 -11.27 6.10 2.12
N LEU A 302 -10.67 5.86 0.96
CA LEU A 302 -11.02 6.52 -0.29
C LEU A 302 -12.00 5.72 -1.17
N PHE A 303 -12.30 4.45 -0.83
CA PHE A 303 -13.13 3.58 -1.67
C PHE A 303 -14.55 4.07 -1.87
N PHE A 304 -15.10 4.81 -0.91
CA PHE A 304 -16.46 5.33 -0.95
C PHE A 304 -16.56 6.82 -1.29
N MET A 305 -15.48 7.39 -1.82
CA MET A 305 -15.53 8.76 -2.34
C MET A 305 -16.49 8.85 -3.52
N GLU A 306 -17.42 9.81 -3.45
CA GLU A 306 -18.39 10.09 -4.50
C GLU A 306 -18.57 11.59 -4.70
N LYS A 307 -18.69 12.02 -5.94
CA LYS A 307 -19.03 13.40 -6.31
C LYS A 307 -19.77 13.42 -7.65
N ASN A 308 -20.93 14.06 -7.69
CA ASN A 308 -21.74 14.22 -8.91
C ASN A 308 -21.99 12.87 -9.63
N GLY A 309 -22.23 11.82 -8.86
CA GLY A 309 -22.46 10.47 -9.37
C GLY A 309 -21.21 9.70 -9.80
N ALA A 310 -20.03 10.31 -9.80
CA ALA A 310 -18.76 9.63 -10.10
C ALA A 310 -18.21 8.94 -8.86
N SER A 311 -17.87 7.65 -8.97
CA SER A 311 -17.24 6.86 -7.90
C SER A 311 -16.43 5.69 -8.49
N VAL A 312 -15.49 5.13 -7.73
CA VAL A 312 -14.73 3.94 -8.16
C VAL A 312 -15.65 2.74 -8.34
N LYS A 313 -16.63 2.58 -7.46
CA LYS A 313 -17.63 1.50 -7.58
C LYS A 313 -18.32 1.55 -8.94
N LYS A 314 -18.75 2.73 -9.36
CA LYS A 314 -19.41 2.93 -10.65
C LYS A 314 -18.49 2.65 -11.84
N ALA A 315 -17.20 3.00 -11.73
CA ALA A 315 -16.23 2.68 -12.77
C ALA A 315 -15.92 1.18 -12.85
N LEU A 316 -15.90 0.48 -11.72
CA LEU A 316 -15.77 -0.99 -11.69
C LEU A 316 -17.01 -1.67 -12.28
N ASP A 317 -18.21 -1.17 -11.99
CA ASP A 317 -19.46 -1.68 -12.58
C ASP A 317 -19.48 -1.46 -14.09
N TYR A 318 -19.05 -0.29 -14.54
CA TYR A 318 -18.89 0.04 -15.96
C TYR A 318 -17.91 -0.92 -16.65
N LEU A 319 -16.76 -1.19 -16.03
CA LEU A 319 -15.78 -2.15 -16.53
C LEU A 319 -16.36 -3.57 -16.63
N LEU A 320 -17.03 -4.05 -15.58
CA LEU A 320 -17.67 -5.38 -15.58
C LEU A 320 -18.71 -5.49 -16.69
N TYR A 321 -19.62 -4.49 -16.77
CA TYR A 321 -20.69 -4.48 -17.76
C TYR A 321 -20.14 -4.60 -19.19
N TYR A 322 -19.23 -3.71 -19.60
CA TYR A 322 -18.71 -3.72 -20.96
C TYR A 322 -17.73 -4.86 -21.25
N ASN A 323 -17.09 -5.44 -20.24
CA ASN A 323 -16.33 -6.67 -20.44
C ASN A 323 -17.24 -7.87 -20.76
N GLN A 324 -18.48 -7.87 -20.26
CA GLN A 324 -19.49 -8.90 -20.55
C GLN A 324 -20.32 -8.58 -21.80
N HIS A 325 -20.51 -7.30 -22.14
CA HIS A 325 -21.32 -6.80 -23.24
C HIS A 325 -20.49 -5.93 -24.23
N PRO A 326 -19.38 -6.46 -24.79
CA PRO A 326 -18.48 -5.66 -25.63
C PRO A 326 -19.14 -5.14 -26.91
N GLN A 327 -20.20 -5.77 -27.37
CA GLN A 327 -20.98 -5.32 -28.54
C GLN A 327 -21.68 -3.97 -28.30
N GLU A 328 -21.90 -3.59 -27.05
CA GLU A 328 -22.52 -2.32 -26.65
C GLU A 328 -21.50 -1.19 -26.41
N TRP A 329 -20.18 -1.51 -26.57
CA TRP A 329 -19.12 -0.51 -26.39
C TRP A 329 -19.19 0.59 -27.45
N LYS A 330 -19.61 1.78 -27.02
CA LYS A 330 -19.91 2.90 -27.93
C LYS A 330 -18.68 3.56 -28.57
N TYR A 331 -17.48 3.32 -28.02
CA TYR A 331 -16.26 4.02 -28.47
C TYR A 331 -15.51 3.29 -29.59
N PHE A 332 -15.73 2.00 -29.77
CA PHE A 332 -15.06 1.22 -30.80
C PHE A 332 -15.78 -0.10 -31.07
N LYS A 333 -15.86 -0.49 -32.33
CA LYS A 333 -16.42 -1.78 -32.74
C LYS A 333 -15.41 -2.89 -32.41
N ASN A 334 -15.85 -3.97 -31.73
CA ASN A 334 -15.02 -5.11 -31.33
C ASN A 334 -13.85 -4.71 -30.39
N PRO A 335 -14.12 -4.13 -29.20
CA PRO A 335 -13.10 -3.78 -28.25
C PRO A 335 -12.41 -5.01 -27.68
N ARG A 336 -11.18 -4.85 -27.21
CA ARG A 336 -10.45 -5.86 -26.47
C ARG A 336 -11.11 -6.09 -25.10
N VAL A 337 -11.48 -7.34 -24.83
CA VAL A 337 -12.03 -7.78 -23.52
C VAL A 337 -11.06 -8.73 -22.82
N GLY A 338 -11.30 -8.96 -21.53
CA GLY A 338 -10.56 -9.96 -20.76
C GLY A 338 -10.85 -11.36 -21.28
N THR A 339 -9.78 -12.12 -21.50
CA THR A 339 -9.84 -13.52 -21.91
C THR A 339 -9.18 -14.40 -20.86
N VAL A 340 -9.76 -15.56 -20.61
CA VAL A 340 -9.17 -16.54 -19.69
C VAL A 340 -7.84 -17.02 -20.27
N ASN A 341 -6.78 -16.88 -19.48
CA ASN A 341 -5.49 -17.46 -19.78
C ASN A 341 -5.10 -18.39 -18.64
N SER A 342 -5.16 -19.69 -18.87
CA SER A 342 -4.89 -20.72 -17.88
C SER A 342 -3.49 -20.65 -17.27
N GLN A 343 -2.54 -20.00 -17.95
CA GLN A 343 -1.16 -19.85 -17.49
C GLN A 343 -0.97 -18.61 -16.61
N TYR A 344 -1.68 -17.52 -16.88
CA TYR A 344 -1.43 -16.21 -16.26
C TYR A 344 -2.62 -15.64 -15.47
N GLY A 345 -3.76 -16.33 -15.46
CA GLY A 345 -5.01 -15.78 -14.97
C GLY A 345 -5.65 -14.82 -15.98
N PHE A 346 -6.56 -13.98 -15.56
CA PHE A 346 -7.15 -13.02 -16.49
C PHE A 346 -7.71 -11.76 -15.79
N TRP A 347 -7.73 -10.69 -16.56
CA TRP A 347 -8.39 -9.43 -16.22
C TRP A 347 -9.82 -9.39 -16.79
N PRO A 348 -10.77 -8.67 -16.21
CA PRO A 348 -10.67 -7.93 -14.96
C PRO A 348 -10.95 -8.78 -13.72
N ALA A 349 -10.97 -10.11 -13.81
CA ALA A 349 -11.37 -10.98 -12.70
C ALA A 349 -10.47 -10.81 -11.47
N ASN A 350 -9.17 -10.61 -11.65
CA ASN A 350 -8.26 -10.37 -10.52
C ASN A 350 -8.60 -9.08 -9.76
N LEU A 351 -8.95 -8.01 -10.46
CA LEU A 351 -9.38 -6.75 -9.86
C LEU A 351 -10.73 -6.90 -9.16
N LEU A 352 -11.70 -7.53 -9.82
CA LEU A 352 -13.05 -7.72 -9.27
C LEU A 352 -13.05 -8.68 -8.08
N ASP A 353 -12.15 -9.68 -8.06
CA ASP A 353 -11.96 -10.55 -6.90
C ASP A 353 -11.45 -9.75 -5.69
N ALA A 354 -10.44 -8.90 -5.89
CA ALA A 354 -9.94 -8.02 -4.84
C ALA A 354 -11.03 -7.06 -4.33
N MET A 355 -11.84 -6.47 -5.22
CA MET A 355 -12.86 -5.49 -4.85
C MET A 355 -14.17 -6.11 -4.33
N SER A 356 -14.36 -7.42 -4.46
CA SER A 356 -15.62 -8.09 -4.12
C SER A 356 -16.03 -7.93 -2.66
N ASN A 357 -15.07 -7.91 -1.73
CA ASN A 357 -15.32 -7.71 -0.30
C ASN A 357 -15.37 -6.23 0.08
N ILE A 358 -14.58 -5.37 -0.59
CA ILE A 358 -14.59 -3.92 -0.34
C ILE A 358 -15.99 -3.34 -0.55
N TYR A 359 -16.67 -3.78 -1.62
CA TYR A 359 -17.99 -3.28 -1.98
C TYR A 359 -19.14 -4.26 -1.64
N ASP A 360 -18.86 -5.36 -0.97
CA ASP A 360 -19.81 -6.46 -0.68
C ASP A 360 -20.66 -6.84 -1.92
N SER A 361 -20.00 -6.91 -3.09
CA SER A 361 -20.69 -7.08 -4.38
C SER A 361 -20.90 -8.54 -4.74
N ASN A 362 -22.17 -8.95 -4.82
CA ASN A 362 -22.54 -10.28 -5.32
C ASN A 362 -22.23 -10.46 -6.80
N ASP A 363 -22.36 -9.41 -7.61
CA ASP A 363 -22.07 -9.46 -9.05
C ASP A 363 -20.59 -9.76 -9.30
N TYR A 364 -19.70 -9.12 -8.53
CA TYR A 364 -18.26 -9.41 -8.61
C TYR A 364 -17.99 -10.85 -8.17
N ARG A 365 -18.56 -11.29 -7.05
CA ARG A 365 -18.38 -12.67 -6.54
C ARG A 365 -18.87 -13.72 -7.54
N GLN A 366 -20.03 -13.52 -8.16
CA GLN A 366 -20.57 -14.42 -9.19
C GLN A 366 -19.71 -14.44 -10.44
N TYR A 367 -19.25 -13.27 -10.89
CA TYR A 367 -18.36 -13.17 -12.06
C TYR A 367 -17.04 -13.92 -11.85
N VAL A 368 -16.43 -13.83 -10.68
CA VAL A 368 -15.12 -14.44 -10.41
C VAL A 368 -15.19 -15.90 -9.96
N ALA A 369 -16.32 -16.36 -9.43
CA ALA A 369 -16.49 -17.68 -8.82
C ALA A 369 -15.98 -18.86 -9.70
N PRO A 370 -16.26 -18.92 -11.01
CA PRO A 370 -15.79 -20.01 -11.87
C PRO A 370 -14.26 -20.07 -12.02
N TYR A 371 -13.56 -18.99 -11.69
CA TYR A 371 -12.13 -18.81 -11.95
C TYR A 371 -11.27 -18.89 -10.71
N ARG A 372 -11.88 -18.89 -9.50
CA ARG A 372 -11.15 -19.01 -8.25
C ARG A 372 -10.52 -20.40 -8.08
N PRO A 373 -9.28 -20.50 -7.57
CA PRO A 373 -8.45 -19.39 -7.11
C PRO A 373 -7.73 -18.66 -8.25
N LEU A 374 -7.71 -17.34 -8.15
CA LEU A 374 -7.08 -16.46 -9.13
C LEU A 374 -5.62 -16.16 -8.75
N MET A 375 -4.75 -16.25 -9.74
CA MET A 375 -3.40 -15.70 -9.73
C MET A 375 -3.16 -15.02 -11.07
N TYR A 376 -2.82 -13.72 -11.04
CA TYR A 376 -2.58 -12.95 -12.24
C TYR A 376 -1.13 -12.47 -12.29
N VAL A 377 -0.33 -13.00 -13.19
CA VAL A 377 1.12 -12.82 -13.25
C VAL A 377 1.58 -12.17 -14.57
N GLN A 378 0.75 -11.32 -15.15
CA GLN A 378 1.13 -10.45 -16.26
C GLN A 378 1.78 -9.16 -15.74
N HIS A 379 2.03 -8.20 -16.63
CA HIS A 379 2.81 -6.99 -16.33
C HIS A 379 2.18 -6.00 -15.34
N ASP A 380 0.93 -6.19 -14.99
CA ASP A 380 0.14 -5.33 -14.10
C ASP A 380 -0.11 -6.05 -12.76
N TYR A 381 0.80 -5.90 -11.84
CA TYR A 381 0.89 -6.69 -10.61
C TYR A 381 0.14 -6.13 -9.40
N ALA A 382 -0.79 -5.21 -9.57
CA ALA A 382 -1.53 -4.67 -8.43
C ALA A 382 -2.29 -5.76 -7.67
N TRP A 383 -3.04 -6.60 -8.36
CA TRP A 383 -3.86 -7.67 -7.78
C TRP A 383 -3.44 -9.05 -8.28
N THR A 384 -2.23 -9.48 -7.84
CA THR A 384 -1.62 -10.74 -8.29
C THR A 384 -2.24 -11.97 -7.63
N PHE A 385 -2.52 -11.91 -6.32
CA PHE A 385 -3.02 -13.05 -5.53
C PHE A 385 -4.33 -12.71 -4.82
N PRO A 386 -5.38 -12.21 -5.52
CA PRO A 386 -6.56 -11.66 -4.85
C PRO A 386 -7.35 -12.69 -4.06
N THR A 387 -7.45 -13.94 -4.55
CA THR A 387 -8.15 -15.01 -3.83
C THR A 387 -7.39 -15.46 -2.57
N LEU A 388 -6.05 -15.46 -2.60
CA LEU A 388 -5.24 -15.81 -1.44
C LEU A 388 -5.26 -14.70 -0.39
N LEU A 389 -5.22 -13.45 -0.83
CA LEU A 389 -5.05 -12.25 -0.02
C LEU A 389 -6.30 -11.34 -0.14
N PRO A 390 -7.43 -11.76 0.44
CA PRO A 390 -8.68 -10.98 0.37
C PRO A 390 -8.50 -9.66 1.12
N LEU A 391 -9.21 -8.63 0.69
CA LEU A 391 -9.23 -7.33 1.35
C LEU A 391 -10.40 -7.23 2.33
N SER A 392 -10.22 -6.47 3.41
CA SER A 392 -11.28 -6.14 4.34
C SER A 392 -11.03 -4.79 5.00
N LEU A 393 -12.05 -3.94 5.02
CA LEU A 393 -12.02 -2.64 5.70
C LEU A 393 -12.46 -2.75 7.16
N ASP A 394 -13.21 -3.80 7.51
CA ASP A 394 -13.77 -4.00 8.85
C ASP A 394 -13.02 -5.09 9.65
N GLY A 395 -11.78 -5.40 9.23
CA GLY A 395 -10.99 -6.49 9.79
C GLY A 395 -11.38 -7.85 9.19
N TYR A 396 -10.67 -8.91 9.63
CA TYR A 396 -10.72 -10.22 8.98
C TYR A 396 -11.57 -11.27 9.72
N LYS A 397 -12.47 -10.86 10.62
CA LYS A 397 -13.26 -11.82 11.42
C LYS A 397 -14.38 -12.51 10.61
N GLU A 398 -14.95 -11.83 9.63
CA GLU A 398 -16.13 -12.27 8.88
C GLU A 398 -16.02 -12.04 7.36
N ILE A 399 -14.92 -12.52 6.75
CA ILE A 399 -14.81 -12.50 5.28
C ILE A 399 -15.67 -13.63 4.69
N LYS A 400 -16.53 -13.29 3.76
CA LYS A 400 -17.45 -14.19 3.04
C LYS A 400 -16.75 -14.95 1.90
#